data_f1debd3f70adde190db44b9fe17ee5b2
#
_entry.id   f1debd3f70adde190db44b9fe17ee5b2
#
_cell.length_a   1.000
_cell.length_b   1.000
_cell.length_c   1.000
_cell.angle_alpha   90.00
_cell.angle_beta   90.00
_cell.angle_gamma   90.00
#
_symmetry.space_group_name_H-M   'P 1'
#
loop_
_entity.id
_entity.type
_entity.pdbx_description
1 polymer ?
#
loop_
_entity_poly.entity_id
_entity_poly.type
_entity_poly.pdbx_seq_one_letter_code
_entity_poly.pdbx_strand_id
1 'polypeptide(L)'
;MSGEAVWLWWAGAAAVAVILLAVAIIVRKGRPFAAGDVFIASRLSSGNHLFPTQVLISSASVVQYTPRWIGRQEESIHIAHIASVKIDTKLLLSDVLIETSGGVSPIRCHGHHKGDAVRMKTLIEEYQTAYYRGGEARPAAAVTPNAPPSSGR
;
A
#
# COMPACT_ATOMS: atom_id res chain seq x y z
N MET A 1 -21.36 33.23 42.14
CA MET A 1 -20.63 32.18 41.45
C MET A 1 -19.33 32.82 41.02
N SER A 2 -18.25 32.39 41.66
CA SER A 2 -16.94 33.03 41.56
C SER A 2 -16.37 32.84 40.15
N GLY A 3 -15.76 33.85 39.57
CA GLY A 3 -15.16 33.82 38.22
C GLY A 3 -14.15 32.71 38.01
N GLU A 4 -13.63 32.12 39.08
CA GLU A 4 -12.75 30.97 39.14
C GLU A 4 -13.41 29.71 38.54
N ALA A 5 -14.70 29.50 38.65
CA ALA A 5 -15.36 28.32 38.12
C ALA A 5 -15.61 28.41 36.61
N VAL A 6 -15.77 29.62 36.07
CA VAL A 6 -16.07 29.82 34.65
C VAL A 6 -14.88 29.48 33.75
N TRP A 7 -13.65 29.81 34.12
CA TRP A 7 -12.46 29.49 33.31
C TRP A 7 -12.17 28.00 33.32
N LEU A 8 -12.49 27.25 34.37
CA LEU A 8 -12.37 25.78 34.41
C LEU A 8 -13.27 25.09 33.38
N TRP A 9 -14.49 25.62 33.21
CA TRP A 9 -15.43 25.14 32.18
C TRP A 9 -14.87 25.37 30.77
N TRP A 10 -14.33 26.56 30.52
CA TRP A 10 -13.69 26.87 29.22
C TRP A 10 -12.45 26.04 28.97
N ALA A 11 -11.61 25.82 29.97
CA ALA A 11 -10.44 24.95 29.86
C ALA A 11 -10.84 23.48 29.59
N GLY A 12 -11.88 22.99 30.26
CA GLY A 12 -12.46 21.66 30.01
C GLY A 12 -13.02 21.53 28.59
N ALA A 13 -13.78 22.51 28.13
CA ALA A 13 -14.32 22.53 26.77
C ALA A 13 -13.21 22.55 25.71
N ALA A 14 -12.17 23.36 25.92
CA ALA A 14 -11.02 23.40 25.02
C ALA A 14 -10.28 22.06 24.97
N ALA A 15 -10.05 21.42 26.11
CA ALA A 15 -9.42 20.10 26.16
C ALA A 15 -10.22 19.04 25.39
N VAL A 16 -11.55 19.01 25.59
CA VAL A 16 -12.46 18.11 24.85
C VAL A 16 -12.38 18.39 23.34
N ALA A 17 -12.41 19.65 22.93
CA ALA A 17 -12.30 20.02 21.52
C ALA A 17 -10.99 19.55 20.89
N VAL A 18 -9.87 19.68 21.59
CA VAL A 18 -8.55 19.19 21.14
C VAL A 18 -8.54 17.67 20.99
N ILE A 19 -9.12 16.96 21.96
CA ILE A 19 -9.23 15.49 21.91
C ILE A 19 -10.08 15.06 20.72
N LEU A 20 -11.23 15.68 20.52
CA LEU A 20 -12.13 15.37 19.38
C LEU A 20 -11.45 15.66 18.04
N LEU A 21 -10.71 16.77 17.94
CA LEU A 21 -9.93 17.10 16.75
C LEU A 21 -8.84 16.06 16.47
N ALA A 22 -8.10 15.66 17.50
CA ALA A 22 -7.09 14.61 17.40
C ALA A 22 -7.69 13.28 16.93
N VAL A 23 -8.81 12.87 17.54
CA VAL A 23 -9.55 11.67 17.13
C VAL A 23 -10.03 11.77 15.67
N ALA A 24 -10.58 12.91 15.28
CA ALA A 24 -11.03 13.14 13.90
C ALA A 24 -9.88 13.04 12.89
N ILE A 25 -8.71 13.59 13.21
CA ILE A 25 -7.50 13.47 12.38
C ILE A 25 -7.04 12.02 12.25
N ILE A 26 -7.00 11.26 13.35
CA ILE A 26 -6.61 9.86 13.37
C ILE A 26 -7.56 9.01 12.52
N VAL A 27 -8.86 9.20 12.68
CA VAL A 27 -9.90 8.48 11.91
C VAL A 27 -9.81 8.84 10.42
N ARG A 28 -9.63 10.12 10.10
CA ARG A 28 -9.53 10.58 8.71
C ARG A 28 -8.27 10.04 8.00
N LYS A 29 -7.13 10.01 8.69
CA LYS A 29 -5.87 9.44 8.15
C LYS A 29 -5.90 7.91 8.01
N GLY A 30 -6.69 7.22 8.82
CA GLY A 30 -6.82 5.76 8.78
C GLY A 30 -7.83 5.22 7.76
N ARG A 31 -8.46 6.07 6.93
CA ARG A 31 -9.42 5.61 5.92
C ARG A 31 -8.72 4.80 4.83
N PRO A 32 -9.28 3.65 4.42
CA PRO A 32 -8.75 2.84 3.34
C PRO A 32 -8.87 3.57 1.99
N PHE A 33 -8.05 3.17 1.02
CA PHE A 33 -8.19 3.61 -0.36
C PHE A 33 -9.56 3.20 -0.91
N ALA A 34 -10.12 4.06 -1.77
CA ALA A 34 -11.45 3.83 -2.33
C ALA A 34 -11.47 2.88 -3.55
N ALA A 35 -10.31 2.47 -4.08
CA ALA A 35 -10.21 1.65 -5.29
C ALA A 35 -9.16 0.54 -5.12
N GLY A 36 -9.47 -0.65 -5.64
CA GLY A 36 -8.59 -1.82 -5.62
C GLY A 36 -8.75 -2.70 -4.37
N ASP A 37 -7.96 -3.77 -4.32
CA ASP A 37 -7.89 -4.67 -3.16
C ASP A 37 -6.97 -4.08 -2.11
N VAL A 38 -7.57 -3.57 -1.02
CA VAL A 38 -6.85 -2.91 0.07
C VAL A 38 -6.75 -3.84 1.28
N PHE A 39 -5.54 -4.07 1.73
CA PHE A 39 -5.23 -4.83 2.94
C PHE A 39 -4.67 -3.91 4.01
N ILE A 40 -5.25 -3.96 5.20
CA ILE A 40 -4.88 -3.10 6.33
C ILE A 40 -4.14 -3.93 7.36
N ALA A 41 -2.96 -3.49 7.76
CA ALA A 41 -2.20 -4.13 8.83
C ALA A 41 -2.94 -4.06 10.17
N SER A 42 -2.80 -5.11 10.98
CA SER A 42 -3.38 -5.15 12.32
C SER A 42 -2.73 -4.10 13.23
N ARG A 43 -3.56 -3.40 14.00
CA ARG A 43 -3.10 -2.46 15.03
C ARG A 43 -2.36 -3.13 16.19
N LEU A 44 -2.45 -4.46 16.31
CA LEU A 44 -1.71 -5.25 17.28
C LEU A 44 -0.25 -5.49 16.90
N SER A 45 0.12 -5.17 15.64
CA SER A 45 1.49 -5.29 15.17
C SER A 45 2.33 -4.10 15.59
N SER A 46 3.59 -4.36 15.95
CA SER A 46 4.55 -3.31 16.29
C SER A 46 4.69 -2.30 15.14
N GLY A 47 4.58 -1.01 15.46
CA GLY A 47 4.64 0.08 14.47
C GLY A 47 3.29 0.47 13.85
N ASN A 48 2.22 -0.32 14.02
CA ASN A 48 0.91 -0.07 13.40
C ASN A 48 -0.17 0.40 14.39
N HIS A 49 0.19 0.74 15.62
CA HIS A 49 -0.79 1.04 16.69
C HIS A 49 -1.70 2.23 16.40
N LEU A 50 -1.13 3.36 15.98
CA LEU A 50 -1.88 4.59 15.70
C LEU A 50 -2.32 4.68 14.23
N PHE A 51 -1.41 4.38 13.32
CA PHE A 51 -1.61 4.51 11.88
C PHE A 51 -1.24 3.19 11.20
N PRO A 52 -2.21 2.29 10.97
CA PRO A 52 -1.92 1.02 10.34
C PRO A 52 -1.46 1.22 8.89
N THR A 53 -0.43 0.49 8.51
CA THR A 53 0.04 0.41 7.14
C THR A 53 -1.04 -0.22 6.27
N GLN A 54 -1.22 0.31 5.07
CA GLN A 54 -2.16 -0.20 4.07
C GLN A 54 -1.40 -0.67 2.85
N VAL A 55 -1.84 -1.77 2.27
CA VAL A 55 -1.30 -2.31 1.02
C VAL A 55 -2.42 -2.36 0.00
N LEU A 56 -2.25 -1.63 -1.09
CA LEU A 56 -3.15 -1.64 -2.22
C LEU A 56 -2.56 -2.53 -3.32
N ILE A 57 -3.31 -3.52 -3.76
CA ILE A 57 -2.93 -4.39 -4.86
C ILE A 57 -3.83 -4.10 -6.05
N SER A 58 -3.24 -3.81 -7.19
CA SER A 58 -3.91 -3.56 -8.45
C SER A 58 -3.28 -4.39 -9.56
N SER A 59 -3.93 -4.46 -10.72
CA SER A 59 -3.40 -5.15 -11.90
C SER A 59 -2.10 -4.55 -12.43
N ALA A 60 -1.77 -3.30 -12.08
CA ALA A 60 -0.57 -2.61 -12.55
C ALA A 60 0.55 -2.61 -11.49
N SER A 61 0.21 -2.46 -10.21
CA SER A 61 1.20 -2.23 -9.15
C SER A 61 0.70 -2.65 -7.78
N VAL A 62 1.66 -2.90 -6.89
CA VAL A 62 1.46 -3.01 -5.45
C VAL A 62 1.97 -1.73 -4.81
N VAL A 63 1.12 -1.09 -4.01
CA VAL A 63 1.45 0.17 -3.32
C VAL A 63 1.33 -0.05 -1.83
N GLN A 64 2.43 0.16 -1.10
CA GLN A 64 2.42 0.20 0.36
C GLN A 64 2.31 1.64 0.82
N TYR A 65 1.31 1.92 1.62
CA TYR A 65 1.06 3.22 2.21
C TYR A 65 1.25 3.15 3.72
N THR A 66 2.23 3.87 4.21
CA THR A 66 2.53 3.97 5.65
C THR A 66 2.26 5.40 6.12
N PRO A 67 1.13 5.64 6.79
CA PRO A 67 0.84 6.95 7.36
C PRO A 67 1.82 7.23 8.49
N ARG A 68 2.40 8.44 8.51
CA ARG A 68 3.24 8.93 9.60
C ARG A 68 2.55 10.08 10.32
N TRP A 69 3.01 10.41 11.53
CA TRP A 69 2.47 11.55 12.30
C TRP A 69 2.50 12.83 11.45
N ILE A 70 3.65 13.13 10.85
CA ILE A 70 3.81 14.22 9.88
C ILE A 70 4.09 13.59 8.51
N GLY A 71 3.13 13.75 7.56
CA GLY A 71 3.27 13.22 6.21
C GLY A 71 2.84 11.77 6.02
N ARG A 72 3.37 11.15 4.98
CA ARG A 72 3.12 9.77 4.57
C ARG A 72 4.36 9.22 3.85
N GLN A 73 4.54 7.92 3.90
CA GLN A 73 5.48 7.20 3.06
C GLN A 73 4.68 6.30 2.13
N GLU A 74 5.00 6.33 0.87
CA GLU A 74 4.37 5.53 -0.16
C GLU A 74 5.47 4.85 -0.97
N GLU A 75 5.39 3.53 -1.06
CA GLU A 75 6.28 2.70 -1.84
C GLU A 75 5.46 1.93 -2.86
N SER A 76 5.84 2.01 -4.13
CA SER A 76 5.12 1.38 -5.24
C SER A 76 6.05 0.50 -6.05
N ILE A 77 5.59 -0.73 -6.34
CA ILE A 77 6.29 -1.68 -7.21
C ILE A 77 5.34 -2.10 -8.32
N HIS A 78 5.79 -1.96 -9.57
CA HIS A 78 5.04 -2.46 -10.71
C HIS A 78 4.97 -3.99 -10.70
N ILE A 79 3.82 -4.56 -11.07
CA ILE A 79 3.57 -6.00 -10.98
C ILE A 79 4.60 -6.83 -11.73
N ALA A 80 5.10 -6.33 -12.87
CA ALA A 80 6.13 -6.97 -13.68
C ALA A 80 7.53 -7.03 -13.02
N HIS A 81 7.77 -6.19 -12.01
CA HIS A 81 9.05 -6.14 -11.29
C HIS A 81 9.05 -6.94 -10.00
N ILE A 82 7.96 -7.62 -9.67
CA ILE A 82 7.90 -8.51 -8.51
C ILE A 82 8.57 -9.83 -8.87
N ALA A 83 9.62 -10.18 -8.15
CA ALA A 83 10.37 -11.42 -8.35
C ALA A 83 9.80 -12.57 -7.52
N SER A 84 9.47 -12.31 -6.24
CA SER A 84 8.87 -13.32 -5.38
C SER A 84 8.04 -12.69 -4.27
N VAL A 85 7.06 -13.45 -3.74
CA VAL A 85 6.25 -13.08 -2.59
C VAL A 85 6.44 -14.14 -1.52
N LYS A 86 7.04 -13.77 -0.40
CA LYS A 86 7.27 -14.65 0.76
C LYS A 86 6.34 -14.27 1.89
N ILE A 87 5.74 -15.26 2.54
CA ILE A 87 4.91 -15.08 3.73
C ILE A 87 5.64 -15.67 4.92
N ASP A 88 5.91 -14.84 5.91
CA ASP A 88 6.41 -15.27 7.22
C ASP A 88 5.25 -15.30 8.21
N THR A 89 4.81 -16.51 8.55
CA THR A 89 3.66 -16.72 9.42
C THR A 89 4.12 -16.82 10.85
N LYS A 90 3.71 -15.85 11.68
CA LYS A 90 3.90 -15.84 13.12
C LYS A 90 2.68 -16.42 13.84
N LEU A 91 2.68 -16.39 15.17
CA LEU A 91 1.63 -17.00 15.99
C LEU A 91 0.22 -16.45 15.63
N LEU A 92 0.03 -15.14 15.60
CA LEU A 92 -1.26 -14.47 15.37
C LEU A 92 -1.33 -13.76 14.02
N LEU A 93 -0.23 -13.19 13.55
CA LEU A 93 -0.13 -12.35 12.37
C LEU A 93 0.91 -12.92 11.41
N SER A 94 0.91 -12.41 10.20
CA SER A 94 1.88 -12.76 9.16
C SER A 94 2.52 -11.50 8.60
N ASP A 95 3.78 -11.62 8.22
CA ASP A 95 4.49 -10.60 7.46
C ASP A 95 4.59 -11.05 6.00
N VAL A 96 4.39 -10.14 5.07
CA VAL A 96 4.54 -10.40 3.64
C VAL A 96 5.75 -9.63 3.13
N LEU A 97 6.70 -10.34 2.55
CA LEU A 97 7.88 -9.78 1.91
C LEU A 97 7.71 -9.90 0.39
N ILE A 98 7.69 -8.76 -0.29
CA ILE A 98 7.63 -8.68 -1.74
C ILE A 98 9.01 -8.32 -2.25
N GLU A 99 9.69 -9.29 -2.85
CA GLU A 99 11.01 -9.12 -3.45
C GLU A 99 10.87 -8.62 -4.88
N THR A 100 11.80 -7.77 -5.31
CA THR A 100 11.78 -7.15 -6.63
C THR A 100 12.94 -7.61 -7.48
N SER A 101 12.71 -7.66 -8.79
CA SER A 101 13.75 -7.78 -9.80
C SER A 101 14.26 -6.39 -10.19
N GLY A 102 15.58 -6.19 -10.30
CA GLY A 102 16.13 -4.93 -10.81
C GLY A 102 16.65 -3.94 -9.76
N GLY A 103 16.92 -4.37 -8.52
CA GLY A 103 17.63 -3.55 -7.52
C GLY A 103 16.79 -2.54 -6.76
N VAL A 104 15.46 -2.59 -6.91
CA VAL A 104 14.54 -1.81 -6.09
C VAL A 104 14.42 -2.48 -4.71
N SER A 105 14.35 -1.68 -3.65
CA SER A 105 14.20 -2.21 -2.29
C SER A 105 12.93 -3.05 -2.15
N PRO A 106 13.00 -4.22 -1.45
CA PRO A 106 11.84 -5.05 -1.23
C PRO A 106 10.84 -4.36 -0.32
N ILE A 107 9.54 -4.54 -0.60
CA ILE A 107 8.46 -4.06 0.27
C ILE A 107 8.22 -5.10 1.38
N ARG A 108 8.19 -4.64 2.62
CA ARG A 108 7.87 -5.45 3.80
C ARG A 108 6.56 -5.00 4.42
N CYS A 109 5.53 -5.83 4.31
CA CYS A 109 4.21 -5.60 4.87
C CYS A 109 4.10 -6.35 6.20
N HIS A 110 4.20 -5.63 7.32
CA HIS A 110 4.17 -6.24 8.66
C HIS A 110 2.77 -6.30 9.24
N GLY A 111 2.47 -7.42 9.91
CA GLY A 111 1.33 -7.52 10.80
C GLY A 111 -0.03 -7.66 10.12
N HIS A 112 -0.11 -8.37 9.02
CA HIS A 112 -1.37 -8.73 8.37
C HIS A 112 -1.98 -10.00 8.98
N HIS A 113 -3.29 -10.15 8.87
CA HIS A 113 -3.93 -11.42 9.20
C HIS A 113 -3.46 -12.52 8.24
N LYS A 114 -3.40 -13.77 8.72
CA LYS A 114 -2.91 -14.91 7.92
C LYS A 114 -3.70 -15.08 6.62
N GLY A 115 -5.03 -14.93 6.69
CA GLY A 115 -5.89 -14.98 5.51
C GLY A 115 -5.60 -13.87 4.51
N ASP A 116 -5.36 -12.65 4.99
CA ASP A 116 -5.03 -11.50 4.14
C ASP A 116 -3.66 -11.69 3.47
N ALA A 117 -2.66 -12.20 4.20
CA ALA A 117 -1.35 -12.48 3.64
C ALA A 117 -1.40 -13.50 2.49
N VAL A 118 -2.18 -14.58 2.66
CA VAL A 118 -2.40 -15.57 1.60
C VAL A 118 -3.12 -14.95 0.41
N ARG A 119 -4.17 -14.17 0.66
CA ARG A 119 -4.94 -13.50 -0.39
C ARG A 119 -4.09 -12.48 -1.15
N MET A 120 -3.25 -11.70 -0.46
CA MET A 120 -2.30 -10.77 -1.09
C MET A 120 -1.38 -11.51 -2.07
N LYS A 121 -0.79 -12.64 -1.63
CA LYS A 121 0.06 -13.47 -2.49
C LYS A 121 -0.70 -13.97 -3.71
N THR A 122 -1.88 -14.54 -3.53
CA THR A 122 -2.70 -15.09 -4.64
C THR A 122 -3.05 -14.01 -5.65
N LEU A 123 -3.47 -12.83 -5.20
CA LEU A 123 -3.79 -11.70 -6.10
C LEU A 123 -2.57 -11.22 -6.89
N ILE A 124 -1.40 -11.12 -6.25
CA ILE A 124 -0.17 -10.72 -6.94
C ILE A 124 0.18 -11.75 -8.03
N GLU A 125 0.14 -13.04 -7.72
CA GLU A 125 0.44 -14.11 -8.66
C GLU A 125 -0.59 -14.15 -9.83
N GLU A 126 -1.86 -13.89 -9.53
CA GLU A 126 -2.92 -13.81 -10.54
C GLU A 126 -2.68 -12.61 -11.48
N TYR A 127 -2.41 -11.42 -10.95
CA TYR A 127 -2.13 -10.24 -11.76
C TYR A 127 -0.83 -10.36 -12.55
N GLN A 128 0.21 -11.01 -12.00
CA GLN A 128 1.41 -11.31 -12.76
C GLN A 128 1.11 -12.25 -13.94
N THR A 129 0.35 -13.31 -13.68
CA THR A 129 -0.04 -14.26 -14.72
C THR A 129 -0.84 -13.57 -15.83
N ALA A 130 -1.80 -12.72 -15.46
CA ALA A 130 -2.58 -11.95 -16.41
C ALA A 130 -1.71 -10.96 -17.21
N TYR A 131 -0.76 -10.30 -16.57
CA TYR A 131 0.17 -9.37 -17.20
C TYR A 131 1.02 -10.07 -18.27
N TYR A 132 1.63 -11.22 -17.95
CA TYR A 132 2.48 -11.96 -18.89
C TYR A 132 1.67 -12.59 -20.03
N ARG A 133 0.48 -13.12 -19.76
CA ARG A 133 -0.42 -13.62 -20.80
C ARG A 133 -0.87 -12.50 -21.75
N GLY A 134 -1.18 -11.33 -21.23
CA GLY A 134 -1.53 -10.15 -22.04
C GLY A 134 -0.38 -9.63 -22.90
N GLY A 135 0.86 -9.78 -22.42
CA GLY A 135 2.08 -9.46 -23.16
C GLY A 135 2.36 -10.42 -24.33
N GLU A 136 2.08 -11.71 -24.13
CA GLU A 136 2.22 -12.73 -25.19
C GLU A 136 1.15 -12.59 -26.30
N ALA A 137 -0.02 -12.06 -25.95
CA ALA A 137 -1.09 -11.79 -26.91
C ALA A 137 -0.85 -10.55 -27.80
N ARG A 138 0.23 -9.79 -27.53
CA ARG A 138 0.64 -8.68 -28.40
C ARG A 138 1.63 -9.24 -29.41
N PRO A 139 1.21 -9.51 -30.68
CA PRO A 139 2.13 -9.96 -31.71
C PRO A 139 3.23 -8.92 -31.81
N ALA A 140 4.48 -9.36 -31.79
CA ALA A 140 5.63 -8.51 -32.05
C ALA A 140 5.29 -7.69 -33.31
N ALA A 141 5.10 -6.38 -33.11
CA ALA A 141 4.88 -5.47 -34.23
C ALA A 141 5.96 -5.79 -35.22
N ALA A 142 5.57 -6.26 -36.41
CA ALA A 142 6.45 -6.69 -37.46
C ALA A 142 7.53 -5.61 -37.64
N VAL A 143 8.75 -5.96 -37.28
CA VAL A 143 9.93 -5.18 -37.65
C VAL A 143 9.93 -5.25 -39.16
N THR A 144 9.43 -4.22 -39.80
CA THR A 144 9.53 -4.04 -41.25
C THR A 144 11.02 -4.01 -41.54
N PRO A 145 11.57 -4.99 -42.28
CA PRO A 145 12.97 -4.92 -42.64
C PRO A 145 13.16 -3.65 -43.51
N ASN A 146 14.10 -2.85 -43.08
CA ASN A 146 14.54 -1.62 -43.71
C ASN A 146 14.60 -1.79 -45.21
N ALA A 147 13.72 -1.10 -45.96
CA ALA A 147 13.80 -1.04 -47.41
C ALA A 147 15.13 -0.33 -47.80
N PRO A 148 15.91 -0.85 -48.73
CA PRO A 148 17.15 -0.20 -49.16
C PRO A 148 16.84 1.14 -49.80
N PRO A 149 17.72 2.16 -49.68
CA PRO A 149 17.53 3.44 -50.27
C PRO A 149 17.55 3.27 -51.81
N SER A 150 16.46 3.69 -52.48
CA SER A 150 16.40 3.77 -53.92
C SER A 150 17.41 4.82 -54.41
N SER A 151 18.46 4.36 -55.04
CA SER A 151 19.39 5.21 -55.84
C SER A 151 18.61 5.76 -57.02
N GLY A 152 18.18 7.02 -56.90
CA GLY A 152 17.67 7.77 -58.03
C GLY A 152 18.81 8.38 -58.87
N ARG A 153 18.79 8.13 -60.12
CA ARG A 153 19.55 8.86 -61.12
C ARG A 153 18.91 10.22 -61.31
#